data_6bc8e7323c4944ca5430b1bbed39d46f
#
_entry.id   6bc8e7323c4944ca5430b1bbed39d46f
#
_cell.length_a   1.000
_cell.length_b   1.000
_cell.length_c   1.000
_cell.angle_alpha   90.00
_cell.angle_beta   90.00
_cell.angle_gamma   90.00
#
_symmetry.space_group_name_H-M   'P 1'
#
loop_
_entity.id
_entity.type
_entity.pdbx_description
1 polymer ?
#
loop_
_entity_poly.entity_id
_entity_poly.type
_entity_poly.pdbx_seq_one_letter_code
_entity_poly.pdbx_strand_id
1 'polypeptide(L)'
;MSIRVGFIGLGNQGKPIAAHFAPAGFETTVYDIADAPVQELVAGGAKAAASPREVGANADVVGICVPEDAHVLAVVLGEDGLLAGMNAGGVILIHSTILPETASQLEREASERDIAVMDACVTGGAARAQNKELTYLIGGSEAALEKAGPYFEATTNIPVIHAGDLGNGAKVKLCINLITYIQWAAAYESMALARAIGLPQEILEEAGRSNGQLTEMMITFLTGHKLPDEVRKDDGFQALMRGHMNIAEKDLAWALQLARKSGVALPVGSLVSQSMARLYGVEDEGRR
;
A
#
# COMPACT_ATOMS: atom_id res chain seq x y z
N MET A 1 14.10 23.14 -13.26
CA MET A 1 13.26 22.32 -14.15
C MET A 1 12.34 21.51 -13.25
N SER A 2 11.07 21.33 -13.61
CA SER A 2 10.18 20.41 -12.88
C SER A 2 10.68 18.98 -13.09
N ILE A 3 10.62 18.14 -12.06
CA ILE A 3 10.90 16.70 -12.17
C ILE A 3 9.86 16.02 -13.08
N ARG A 4 10.30 15.02 -13.84
CA ARG A 4 9.40 14.11 -14.57
C ARG A 4 9.05 12.96 -13.65
N VAL A 5 7.77 12.57 -13.62
CA VAL A 5 7.27 11.55 -12.70
C VAL A 5 6.86 10.28 -13.46
N GLY A 6 7.34 9.14 -12.99
CA GLY A 6 6.88 7.82 -13.40
C GLY A 6 6.01 7.18 -12.33
N PHE A 7 5.05 6.34 -12.74
CA PHE A 7 4.30 5.52 -11.79
C PHE A 7 3.98 4.14 -12.37
N ILE A 8 4.24 3.10 -11.57
CA ILE A 8 4.04 1.70 -11.95
C ILE A 8 3.17 1.00 -10.92
N GLY A 9 2.13 0.30 -11.41
CA GLY A 9 1.14 -0.37 -10.58
C GLY A 9 -0.04 0.55 -10.27
N LEU A 10 -1.08 0.45 -11.10
CA LEU A 10 -2.27 1.32 -11.09
C LEU A 10 -3.50 0.61 -10.50
N GLY A 11 -3.26 -0.27 -9.54
CA GLY A 11 -4.32 -0.92 -8.77
C GLY A 11 -5.05 0.05 -7.84
N ASN A 12 -5.80 -0.53 -6.90
CA ASN A 12 -6.68 0.20 -5.98
C ASN A 12 -5.97 1.33 -5.21
N GLN A 13 -4.69 1.15 -4.84
CA GLN A 13 -3.91 2.15 -4.11
C GLN A 13 -3.07 3.04 -5.03
N GLY A 14 -2.49 2.49 -6.10
CA GLY A 14 -1.54 3.23 -6.95
C GLY A 14 -2.22 4.19 -7.90
N LYS A 15 -3.35 3.81 -8.54
CA LYS A 15 -4.07 4.68 -9.48
C LYS A 15 -4.47 6.03 -8.85
N PRO A 16 -5.09 6.10 -7.65
CA PRO A 16 -5.44 7.39 -7.06
C PRO A 16 -4.22 8.25 -6.69
N ILE A 17 -3.07 7.65 -6.37
CA ILE A 17 -1.83 8.41 -6.17
C ILE A 17 -1.36 8.99 -7.51
N ALA A 18 -1.25 8.16 -8.55
CA ALA A 18 -0.76 8.56 -9.87
C ALA A 18 -1.63 9.65 -10.53
N ALA A 19 -2.94 9.65 -10.25
CA ALA A 19 -3.90 10.60 -10.80
C ALA A 19 -3.64 12.06 -10.39
N HIS A 20 -2.81 12.31 -9.39
CA HIS A 20 -2.54 13.68 -8.94
C HIS A 20 -1.44 14.39 -9.73
N PHE A 21 -0.56 13.66 -10.43
CA PHE A 21 0.64 14.28 -11.04
C PHE A 21 0.34 15.12 -12.28
N ALA A 22 -0.35 14.58 -13.27
CA ALA A 22 -0.65 15.32 -14.50
C ALA A 22 -1.47 16.61 -14.24
N PRO A 23 -2.53 16.60 -13.41
CA PRO A 23 -3.23 17.82 -13.02
C PRO A 23 -2.37 18.83 -12.24
N ALA A 24 -1.33 18.36 -11.53
CA ALA A 24 -0.37 19.22 -10.85
C ALA A 24 0.72 19.77 -11.78
N GLY A 25 0.66 19.45 -13.09
CA GLY A 25 1.57 19.97 -14.11
C GLY A 25 2.86 19.17 -14.31
N PHE A 26 2.94 17.94 -13.77
CA PHE A 26 4.10 17.08 -14.02
C PHE A 26 3.99 16.35 -15.36
N GLU A 27 5.10 16.24 -16.09
CA GLU A 27 5.23 15.23 -17.13
C GLU A 27 5.14 13.86 -16.47
N THR A 28 4.04 13.13 -16.72
CA THR A 28 3.70 11.89 -16.03
C THR A 28 3.70 10.72 -17.00
N THR A 29 4.47 9.67 -16.71
CA THR A 29 4.51 8.43 -17.50
C THR A 29 4.06 7.27 -16.61
N VAL A 30 3.09 6.47 -17.09
CA VAL A 30 2.47 5.41 -16.28
C VAL A 30 2.53 4.06 -16.98
N TYR A 31 2.60 3.00 -16.16
CA TYR A 31 2.57 1.62 -16.62
C TYR A 31 1.81 0.72 -15.64
N ASP A 32 1.01 -0.17 -16.19
CA ASP A 32 0.41 -1.32 -15.51
C ASP A 32 0.27 -2.46 -16.49
N ILE A 33 0.17 -3.70 -15.99
CA ILE A 33 -0.14 -4.88 -16.81
C ILE A 33 -1.58 -4.89 -17.31
N ALA A 34 -2.47 -4.14 -16.65
CA ALA A 34 -3.86 -3.95 -17.04
C ALA A 34 -4.02 -2.63 -17.80
N ASP A 35 -4.60 -2.69 -18.98
CA ASP A 35 -4.79 -1.53 -19.88
C ASP A 35 -5.76 -0.48 -19.32
N ALA A 36 -6.87 -0.92 -18.72
CA ALA A 36 -7.95 -0.03 -18.32
C ALA A 36 -7.50 1.13 -17.41
N PRO A 37 -6.77 0.91 -16.29
CA PRO A 37 -6.32 2.00 -15.43
C PRO A 37 -5.27 2.90 -16.12
N VAL A 38 -4.48 2.37 -17.07
CA VAL A 38 -3.54 3.18 -17.87
C VAL A 38 -4.32 4.17 -18.73
N GLN A 39 -5.34 3.70 -19.44
CA GLN A 39 -6.15 4.56 -20.34
C GLN A 39 -6.91 5.64 -19.56
N GLU A 40 -7.39 5.34 -18.34
CA GLU A 40 -8.01 6.34 -17.47
C GLU A 40 -7.04 7.47 -17.14
N LEU A 41 -5.78 7.16 -16.81
CA LEU A 41 -4.77 8.17 -16.49
C LEU A 41 -4.28 8.93 -17.73
N VAL A 42 -4.22 8.27 -18.89
CA VAL A 42 -3.91 8.91 -20.16
C VAL A 42 -4.97 9.94 -20.52
N ALA A 43 -6.24 9.63 -20.30
CA ALA A 43 -7.33 10.59 -20.46
C ALA A 43 -7.20 11.79 -19.50
N GLY A 44 -6.53 11.59 -18.36
CA GLY A 44 -6.18 12.63 -17.37
C GLY A 44 -4.89 13.41 -17.67
N GLY A 45 -4.21 13.12 -18.80
CA GLY A 45 -3.01 13.85 -19.24
C GLY A 45 -1.68 13.12 -19.01
N ALA A 46 -1.69 11.89 -18.51
CA ALA A 46 -0.47 11.06 -18.40
C ALA A 46 -0.11 10.44 -19.77
N LYS A 47 1.12 9.95 -19.90
CA LYS A 47 1.61 9.18 -21.05
C LYS A 47 1.66 7.71 -20.67
N ALA A 48 1.16 6.82 -21.53
CA ALA A 48 1.35 5.38 -21.36
C ALA A 48 2.77 4.97 -21.74
N ALA A 49 3.35 4.04 -20.98
CA ALA A 49 4.58 3.34 -21.34
C ALA A 49 4.28 1.87 -21.67
N ALA A 50 5.10 1.26 -22.54
CA ALA A 50 4.99 -0.14 -22.90
C ALA A 50 5.70 -1.08 -21.91
N SER A 51 6.58 -0.55 -21.05
CA SER A 51 7.34 -1.33 -20.07
C SER A 51 7.82 -0.45 -18.89
N PRO A 52 8.23 -1.05 -17.76
CA PRO A 52 8.92 -0.35 -16.68
C PRO A 52 10.17 0.40 -17.16
N ARG A 53 10.93 -0.17 -18.09
CA ARG A 53 12.10 0.46 -18.70
C ARG A 53 11.75 1.79 -19.37
N GLU A 54 10.64 1.84 -20.11
CA GLU A 54 10.21 3.07 -20.77
C GLU A 54 9.73 4.11 -19.74
N VAL A 55 9.11 3.71 -18.63
CA VAL A 55 8.81 4.61 -17.51
C VAL A 55 10.10 5.21 -16.97
N GLY A 56 11.11 4.38 -16.70
CA GLY A 56 12.41 4.82 -16.18
C GLY A 56 13.11 5.81 -17.12
N ALA A 57 13.09 5.58 -18.43
CA ALA A 57 13.70 6.47 -19.42
C ALA A 57 13.05 7.87 -19.47
N ASN A 58 11.78 7.98 -19.06
CA ASN A 58 10.98 9.20 -19.12
C ASN A 58 10.73 9.84 -17.75
N ALA A 59 11.38 9.38 -16.67
CA ALA A 59 11.13 9.89 -15.33
C ALA A 59 12.41 10.13 -14.55
N ASP A 60 12.37 11.11 -13.65
CA ASP A 60 13.42 11.42 -12.67
C ASP A 60 13.08 10.85 -11.30
N VAL A 61 11.78 10.71 -10.98
CA VAL A 61 11.26 10.07 -9.77
C VAL A 61 10.17 9.08 -10.18
N VAL A 62 10.28 7.83 -9.74
CA VAL A 62 9.31 6.77 -10.09
C VAL A 62 8.71 6.15 -8.83
N GLY A 63 7.37 6.20 -8.71
CA GLY A 63 6.61 5.48 -7.70
C GLY A 63 6.23 4.06 -8.16
N ILE A 64 6.35 3.08 -7.26
CA ILE A 64 5.99 1.68 -7.51
C ILE A 64 4.95 1.24 -6.48
N CYS A 65 3.79 0.76 -6.93
CA CYS A 65 2.73 0.26 -6.06
C CYS A 65 2.16 -1.07 -6.61
N VAL A 66 2.90 -2.14 -6.43
CA VAL A 66 2.56 -3.49 -6.87
C VAL A 66 2.37 -4.45 -5.68
N PRO A 67 1.67 -5.60 -5.82
CA PRO A 67 1.22 -6.40 -4.67
C PRO A 67 2.32 -7.00 -3.80
N GLU A 68 3.43 -7.50 -4.38
CA GLU A 68 4.40 -8.36 -3.71
C GLU A 68 5.85 -7.98 -4.00
N ASP A 69 6.77 -8.42 -3.13
CA ASP A 69 8.22 -8.24 -3.28
C ASP A 69 8.74 -8.73 -4.64
N ALA A 70 8.28 -9.92 -5.08
CA ALA A 70 8.66 -10.47 -6.38
C ALA A 70 8.27 -9.55 -7.55
N HIS A 71 7.12 -8.91 -7.46
CA HIS A 71 6.69 -7.95 -8.49
C HIS A 71 7.53 -6.66 -8.46
N VAL A 72 7.90 -6.18 -7.25
CA VAL A 72 8.81 -5.02 -7.12
C VAL A 72 10.17 -5.34 -7.73
N LEU A 73 10.73 -6.52 -7.41
CA LEU A 73 12.01 -6.97 -7.98
C LEU A 73 11.94 -7.07 -9.52
N ALA A 74 10.87 -7.65 -10.06
CA ALA A 74 10.67 -7.77 -11.51
C ALA A 74 10.55 -6.39 -12.19
N VAL A 75 9.82 -5.45 -11.58
CA VAL A 75 9.65 -4.07 -12.09
C VAL A 75 10.98 -3.32 -12.09
N VAL A 76 11.83 -3.51 -11.09
CA VAL A 76 13.09 -2.75 -10.98
C VAL A 76 14.23 -3.43 -11.70
N LEU A 77 14.42 -4.75 -11.50
CA LEU A 77 15.61 -5.51 -11.94
C LEU A 77 15.38 -6.36 -13.20
N GLY A 78 14.14 -6.49 -13.67
CA GLY A 78 13.81 -7.29 -14.87
C GLY A 78 14.57 -6.80 -16.12
N GLU A 79 14.59 -7.59 -17.17
CA GLU A 79 15.23 -7.25 -18.46
C GLU A 79 14.71 -5.92 -19.02
N ASP A 80 13.39 -5.70 -18.96
CA ASP A 80 12.71 -4.45 -19.28
C ASP A 80 12.33 -3.66 -18.00
N GLY A 81 13.11 -3.81 -16.95
CA GLY A 81 12.91 -3.14 -15.67
C GLY A 81 13.37 -1.69 -15.64
N LEU A 82 13.02 -0.99 -14.56
CA LEU A 82 13.35 0.45 -14.38
C LEU A 82 14.83 0.74 -14.55
N LEU A 83 15.70 -0.07 -13.92
CA LEU A 83 17.15 0.19 -13.96
C LEU A 83 17.72 0.09 -15.38
N ALA A 84 17.07 -0.64 -16.29
CA ALA A 84 17.52 -0.71 -17.68
C ALA A 84 17.27 0.59 -18.48
N GLY A 85 16.36 1.45 -18.01
CA GLY A 85 15.98 2.69 -18.70
C GLY A 85 16.28 3.97 -17.93
N MET A 86 16.34 3.93 -16.61
CA MET A 86 16.42 5.11 -15.75
C MET A 86 17.81 5.77 -15.82
N ASN A 87 17.83 7.09 -15.87
CA ASN A 87 19.06 7.86 -15.88
C ASN A 87 19.68 7.97 -14.47
N ALA A 88 21.01 8.15 -14.44
CA ALA A 88 21.74 8.45 -13.22
C ALA A 88 21.14 9.67 -12.48
N GLY A 89 21.21 9.65 -11.17
CA GLY A 89 20.60 10.65 -10.30
C GLY A 89 19.10 10.43 -10.09
N GLY A 90 18.46 9.41 -10.67
CA GLY A 90 17.04 9.10 -10.47
C GLY A 90 16.71 8.66 -9.05
N VAL A 91 15.41 8.66 -8.71
CA VAL A 91 14.89 8.18 -7.42
C VAL A 91 13.75 7.19 -7.64
N ILE A 92 13.82 6.02 -7.01
CA ILE A 92 12.77 5.01 -7.00
C ILE A 92 12.10 5.03 -5.63
N LEU A 93 10.77 5.20 -5.60
CA LEU A 93 9.94 5.23 -4.41
C LEU A 93 9.07 3.96 -4.36
N ILE A 94 9.27 3.10 -3.36
CA ILE A 94 8.54 1.85 -3.21
C ILE A 94 7.37 2.06 -2.25
N HIS A 95 6.15 2.20 -2.78
CA HIS A 95 4.93 2.34 -1.99
C HIS A 95 4.36 0.99 -1.55
N SER A 96 4.76 -0.08 -2.21
CA SER A 96 4.42 -1.46 -1.84
C SER A 96 4.91 -1.78 -0.43
N THR A 97 4.12 -2.55 0.33
CA THR A 97 4.62 -3.13 1.59
C THR A 97 5.52 -4.31 1.25
N ILE A 98 6.81 -4.16 1.50
CA ILE A 98 7.88 -5.11 1.21
C ILE A 98 8.67 -5.46 2.46
N LEU A 99 9.49 -6.51 2.38
CA LEU A 99 10.50 -6.80 3.39
C LEU A 99 11.65 -5.77 3.33
N PRO A 100 12.23 -5.36 4.47
CA PRO A 100 13.40 -4.46 4.48
C PRO A 100 14.59 -5.01 3.67
N GLU A 101 14.73 -6.33 3.61
CA GLU A 101 15.78 -6.99 2.83
C GLU A 101 15.61 -6.78 1.32
N THR A 102 14.37 -6.73 0.83
CA THR A 102 14.06 -6.42 -0.57
C THR A 102 14.50 -4.98 -0.91
N ALA A 103 14.22 -4.01 -0.05
CA ALA A 103 14.69 -2.64 -0.22
C ALA A 103 16.22 -2.57 -0.29
N SER A 104 16.92 -3.26 0.61
CA SER A 104 18.39 -3.31 0.63
C SER A 104 18.99 -4.01 -0.60
N GLN A 105 18.30 -5.01 -1.15
CA GLN A 105 18.72 -5.64 -2.41
C GLN A 105 18.62 -4.65 -3.56
N LEU A 106 17.50 -3.94 -3.67
CA LEU A 106 17.28 -2.95 -4.72
C LEU A 106 18.27 -1.78 -4.66
N GLU A 107 18.60 -1.31 -3.45
CA GLU A 107 19.61 -0.26 -3.25
C GLU A 107 20.98 -0.65 -3.80
N ARG A 108 21.44 -1.88 -3.52
CA ARG A 108 22.74 -2.35 -4.04
C ARG A 108 22.81 -2.28 -5.56
N GLU A 109 21.78 -2.79 -6.25
CA GLU A 109 21.73 -2.82 -7.71
C GLU A 109 21.54 -1.41 -8.31
N ALA A 110 20.75 -0.56 -7.67
CA ALA A 110 20.47 0.79 -8.14
C ALA A 110 21.65 1.74 -7.91
N SER A 111 22.38 1.60 -6.80
CA SER A 111 23.52 2.44 -6.47
C SER A 111 24.68 2.31 -7.48
N GLU A 112 24.85 1.15 -8.12
CA GLU A 112 25.83 0.96 -9.21
C GLU A 112 25.54 1.85 -10.43
N ARG A 113 24.33 2.40 -10.52
CA ARG A 113 23.86 3.29 -11.60
C ARG A 113 23.59 4.71 -11.13
N ASP A 114 24.03 5.07 -9.93
CA ASP A 114 23.74 6.37 -9.30
C ASP A 114 22.21 6.65 -9.21
N ILE A 115 21.42 5.63 -8.89
CA ILE A 115 19.97 5.72 -8.67
C ILE A 115 19.68 5.46 -7.20
N ALA A 116 18.95 6.37 -6.56
CA ALA A 116 18.54 6.22 -5.17
C ALA A 116 17.27 5.37 -5.06
N VAL A 117 17.18 4.55 -4.02
CA VAL A 117 15.98 3.79 -3.66
C VAL A 117 15.49 4.26 -2.30
N MET A 118 14.19 4.45 -2.17
CA MET A 118 13.50 4.75 -0.91
C MET A 118 12.31 3.81 -0.75
N ASP A 119 12.13 3.26 0.42
CA ASP A 119 10.85 2.67 0.80
C ASP A 119 9.94 3.80 1.30
N ALA A 120 8.85 4.02 0.59
CA ALA A 120 7.89 5.11 0.80
C ALA A 120 6.47 4.53 0.98
N CYS A 121 6.33 3.64 1.96
CA CYS A 121 5.09 2.95 2.23
C CYS A 121 3.97 3.93 2.59
N VAL A 122 2.73 3.56 2.24
CA VAL A 122 1.55 4.42 2.48
C VAL A 122 0.58 3.81 3.48
N THR A 123 -0.10 4.67 4.22
CA THR A 123 -1.23 4.28 5.08
C THR A 123 -2.37 5.27 4.93
N GLY A 124 -3.64 4.74 4.95
CA GLY A 124 -4.86 5.52 4.79
C GLY A 124 -5.86 4.93 3.79
N GLY A 125 -5.40 4.07 2.86
CA GLY A 125 -6.25 3.44 1.85
C GLY A 125 -6.61 4.34 0.67
N ALA A 126 -7.34 3.79 -0.30
CA ALA A 126 -7.63 4.44 -1.58
C ALA A 126 -8.41 5.75 -1.45
N ALA A 127 -9.39 5.82 -0.54
CA ALA A 127 -10.18 7.03 -0.33
C ALA A 127 -9.30 8.22 0.14
N ARG A 128 -8.38 7.96 1.07
CA ARG A 128 -7.43 9.00 1.51
C ARG A 128 -6.41 9.35 0.43
N ALA A 129 -6.04 8.39 -0.42
CA ALA A 129 -5.20 8.66 -1.58
C ALA A 129 -5.87 9.65 -2.55
N GLN A 130 -7.17 9.46 -2.85
CA GLN A 130 -7.96 10.36 -3.69
C GLN A 130 -8.02 11.79 -3.14
N ASN A 131 -8.06 11.93 -1.81
CA ASN A 131 -8.20 13.21 -1.12
C ASN A 131 -6.85 13.89 -0.79
N LYS A 132 -5.72 13.34 -1.20
CA LYS A 132 -4.37 13.78 -0.78
C LYS A 132 -4.19 13.76 0.75
N GLU A 133 -4.67 12.70 1.39
CA GLU A 133 -4.62 12.54 2.85
C GLU A 133 -3.81 11.30 3.26
N LEU A 134 -3.01 10.72 2.34
CA LEU A 134 -2.13 9.62 2.68
C LEU A 134 -1.02 10.06 3.61
N THR A 135 -0.70 9.24 4.59
CA THR A 135 0.54 9.33 5.34
C THR A 135 1.59 8.46 4.66
N TYR A 136 2.72 9.06 4.29
CA TYR A 136 3.89 8.36 3.77
C TYR A 136 4.86 8.05 4.91
N LEU A 137 5.33 6.80 4.94
CA LEU A 137 6.31 6.28 5.89
C LEU A 137 7.58 5.99 5.08
N ILE A 138 8.61 6.81 5.25
CA ILE A 138 9.72 6.88 4.31
C ILE A 138 11.02 6.47 4.98
N GLY A 139 11.72 5.50 4.39
CA GLY A 139 13.11 5.17 4.70
C GLY A 139 14.01 5.47 3.49
N GLY A 140 15.19 6.03 3.74
CA GLY A 140 16.17 6.36 2.71
C GLY A 140 16.93 7.66 3.01
N SER A 141 17.80 8.07 2.10
CA SER A 141 18.65 9.24 2.32
C SER A 141 17.89 10.57 2.27
N GLU A 142 18.31 11.55 3.07
CA GLU A 142 17.74 12.90 3.05
C GLU A 142 17.84 13.57 1.67
N ALA A 143 18.93 13.35 0.95
CA ALA A 143 19.12 13.90 -0.40
C ALA A 143 18.08 13.35 -1.39
N ALA A 144 17.76 12.05 -1.32
CA ALA A 144 16.72 11.46 -2.14
C ALA A 144 15.33 11.97 -1.74
N LEU A 145 15.07 12.15 -0.44
CA LEU A 145 13.84 12.71 0.07
C LEU A 145 13.63 14.15 -0.41
N GLU A 146 14.66 15.00 -0.33
CA GLU A 146 14.61 16.38 -0.82
C GLU A 146 14.29 16.41 -2.32
N LYS A 147 14.96 15.58 -3.12
CA LYS A 147 14.71 15.45 -4.56
C LYS A 147 13.28 15.01 -4.87
N ALA A 148 12.73 14.08 -4.08
CA ALA A 148 11.35 13.59 -4.21
C ALA A 148 10.31 14.52 -3.57
N GLY A 149 10.70 15.61 -2.92
CA GLY A 149 9.79 16.55 -2.25
C GLY A 149 8.59 16.95 -3.10
N PRO A 150 8.78 17.46 -4.34
CA PRO A 150 7.66 17.84 -5.22
C PRO A 150 6.70 16.69 -5.54
N TYR A 151 7.18 15.44 -5.59
CA TYR A 151 6.33 14.25 -5.76
C TYR A 151 5.37 14.08 -4.57
N PHE A 152 5.87 14.20 -3.35
CA PHE A 152 5.04 14.07 -2.15
C PHE A 152 4.07 15.24 -2.01
N GLU A 153 4.51 16.47 -2.27
CA GLU A 153 3.64 17.66 -2.27
C GLU A 153 2.46 17.54 -3.25
N ALA A 154 2.67 16.86 -4.38
CA ALA A 154 1.59 16.60 -5.34
C ALA A 154 0.55 15.60 -4.83
N THR A 155 0.92 14.66 -3.95
CA THR A 155 0.13 13.48 -3.60
C THR A 155 -0.41 13.45 -2.18
N THR A 156 0.07 14.34 -1.29
CA THR A 156 -0.44 14.45 0.08
C THR A 156 -0.35 15.87 0.62
N ASN A 157 -1.37 16.25 1.40
CA ASN A 157 -1.38 17.48 2.22
C ASN A 157 -0.88 17.21 3.65
N ILE A 158 -0.53 15.95 3.97
CA ILE A 158 -0.06 15.54 5.29
C ILE A 158 1.47 15.47 5.25
N PRO A 159 2.18 16.01 6.24
CA PRO A 159 3.63 15.89 6.31
C PRO A 159 4.08 14.44 6.25
N VAL A 160 5.07 14.14 5.41
CA VAL A 160 5.67 12.81 5.31
C VAL A 160 6.46 12.48 6.59
N ILE A 161 6.50 11.21 6.97
CA ILE A 161 7.25 10.72 8.13
C ILE A 161 8.54 10.09 7.62
N HIS A 162 9.66 10.79 7.78
CA HIS A 162 10.98 10.23 7.51
C HIS A 162 11.43 9.37 8.69
N ALA A 163 11.55 8.07 8.48
CA ALA A 163 11.89 7.08 9.50
C ALA A 163 13.41 6.80 9.59
N GLY A 164 14.22 7.56 8.85
CA GLY A 164 15.68 7.39 8.77
C GLY A 164 16.11 6.46 7.63
N ASP A 165 17.00 5.52 7.90
CA ASP A 165 17.63 4.66 6.90
C ASP A 165 16.62 3.85 6.06
N LEU A 166 17.04 3.46 4.86
CA LEU A 166 16.29 2.59 3.96
C LEU A 166 15.84 1.29 4.67
N GLY A 167 14.60 0.89 4.43
CA GLY A 167 13.92 -0.23 5.09
C GLY A 167 13.18 0.17 6.37
N ASN A 168 13.40 1.35 6.94
CA ASN A 168 12.70 1.78 8.15
C ASN A 168 11.23 2.17 7.87
N GLY A 169 10.91 2.72 6.70
CA GLY A 169 9.53 2.96 6.28
C GLY A 169 8.73 1.65 6.22
N ALA A 170 9.31 0.60 5.62
CA ALA A 170 8.72 -0.74 5.58
C ALA A 170 8.53 -1.33 6.99
N LYS A 171 9.53 -1.19 7.88
CA LYS A 171 9.40 -1.64 9.29
C LYS A 171 8.26 -0.93 10.00
N VAL A 172 8.17 0.40 9.88
CA VAL A 172 7.06 1.18 10.46
C VAL A 172 5.74 0.71 9.87
N LYS A 173 5.67 0.50 8.55
CA LYS A 173 4.46 0.02 7.88
C LYS A 173 4.00 -1.34 8.40
N LEU A 174 4.91 -2.29 8.58
CA LEU A 174 4.59 -3.61 9.14
C LEU A 174 4.07 -3.52 10.58
N CYS A 175 4.65 -2.65 11.42
CA CYS A 175 4.16 -2.40 12.77
C CYS A 175 2.74 -1.77 12.76
N ILE A 176 2.49 -0.79 11.88
CA ILE A 176 1.16 -0.17 11.74
C ILE A 176 0.13 -1.16 11.24
N ASN A 177 0.47 -2.00 10.25
CA ASN A 177 -0.45 -3.00 9.74
C ASN A 177 -0.76 -4.09 10.78
N LEU A 178 0.22 -4.50 11.60
CA LEU A 178 -0.02 -5.39 12.74
C LEU A 178 -1.06 -4.80 13.70
N ILE A 179 -0.95 -3.53 14.07
CA ILE A 179 -1.95 -2.84 14.91
C ILE A 179 -3.32 -2.84 14.20
N THR A 180 -3.34 -2.47 12.92
CA THR A 180 -4.58 -2.35 12.14
C THR A 180 -5.36 -3.66 12.14
N TYR A 181 -4.73 -4.78 11.81
CA TYR A 181 -5.43 -6.07 11.71
C TYR A 181 -5.86 -6.62 13.07
N ILE A 182 -5.08 -6.37 14.13
CA ILE A 182 -5.48 -6.71 15.51
C ILE A 182 -6.71 -5.90 15.92
N GLN A 183 -6.74 -4.60 15.64
CA GLN A 183 -7.87 -3.73 15.94
C GLN A 183 -9.12 -4.12 15.16
N TRP A 184 -8.97 -4.50 13.89
CA TRP A 184 -10.10 -4.96 13.07
C TRP A 184 -10.68 -6.27 13.59
N ALA A 185 -9.84 -7.21 14.01
CA ALA A 185 -10.29 -8.44 14.64
C ALA A 185 -11.07 -8.16 15.94
N ALA A 186 -10.55 -7.29 16.80
CA ALA A 186 -11.20 -6.90 18.05
C ALA A 186 -12.56 -6.21 17.80
N ALA A 187 -12.61 -5.30 16.80
CA ALA A 187 -13.87 -4.64 16.42
C ALA A 187 -14.90 -5.62 15.85
N TYR A 188 -14.46 -6.57 14.99
CA TYR A 188 -15.32 -7.61 14.44
C TYR A 188 -15.94 -8.49 15.53
N GLU A 189 -15.14 -8.96 16.51
CA GLU A 189 -15.63 -9.79 17.60
C GLU A 189 -16.57 -9.01 18.51
N SER A 190 -16.27 -7.75 18.82
CA SER A 190 -17.13 -6.87 19.61
C SER A 190 -18.50 -6.66 18.93
N MET A 191 -18.53 -6.42 17.61
CA MET A 191 -19.77 -6.30 16.85
C MET A 191 -20.54 -7.62 16.77
N ALA A 192 -19.85 -8.74 16.67
CA ALA A 192 -20.49 -10.07 16.69
C ALA A 192 -21.15 -10.34 18.04
N LEU A 193 -20.49 -9.98 19.15
CA LEU A 193 -21.06 -10.07 20.49
C LEU A 193 -22.28 -9.16 20.63
N ALA A 194 -22.20 -7.89 20.22
CA ALA A 194 -23.30 -6.94 20.27
C ALA A 194 -24.55 -7.49 19.57
N ARG A 195 -24.38 -8.04 18.36
CA ARG A 195 -25.48 -8.70 17.63
C ARG A 195 -26.07 -9.88 18.39
N ALA A 196 -25.21 -10.73 18.95
CA ALA A 196 -25.66 -11.94 19.67
C ALA A 196 -26.47 -11.65 20.93
N ILE A 197 -26.23 -10.52 21.60
CA ILE A 197 -26.94 -10.07 22.80
C ILE A 197 -28.08 -9.08 22.49
N GLY A 198 -28.41 -8.84 21.21
CA GLY A 198 -29.49 -7.96 20.78
C GLY A 198 -29.22 -6.46 20.95
N LEU A 199 -27.97 -6.04 21.08
CA LEU A 199 -27.58 -4.64 21.12
C LEU A 199 -27.53 -4.07 19.69
N PRO A 200 -28.20 -2.94 19.40
CA PRO A 200 -28.05 -2.25 18.11
C PRO A 200 -26.60 -1.86 17.86
N GLN A 201 -26.11 -2.17 16.65
CA GLN A 201 -24.70 -1.91 16.30
C GLN A 201 -24.35 -0.43 16.34
N GLU A 202 -25.32 0.43 15.98
CA GLU A 202 -25.18 1.89 15.97
C GLU A 202 -24.83 2.44 17.35
N ILE A 203 -25.38 1.86 18.40
CA ILE A 203 -25.07 2.25 19.80
C ILE A 203 -23.62 1.91 20.14
N LEU A 204 -23.12 0.74 19.72
CA LEU A 204 -21.73 0.37 19.94
C LEU A 204 -20.79 1.26 19.10
N GLU A 205 -21.16 1.58 17.85
CA GLU A 205 -20.38 2.49 17.01
C GLU A 205 -20.31 3.91 17.60
N GLU A 206 -21.45 4.45 18.08
CA GLU A 206 -21.50 5.76 18.72
C GLU A 206 -20.60 5.80 19.99
N ALA A 207 -20.73 4.80 20.83
CA ALA A 207 -19.90 4.68 22.03
C ALA A 207 -18.40 4.54 21.68
N GLY A 208 -18.08 3.71 20.69
CA GLY A 208 -16.70 3.50 20.24
C GLY A 208 -16.08 4.74 19.59
N ARG A 209 -16.86 5.53 18.84
CA ARG A 209 -16.41 6.84 18.33
C ARG A 209 -16.17 7.83 19.45
N SER A 210 -17.09 7.91 20.42
CA SER A 210 -17.02 8.90 21.50
C SER A 210 -15.78 8.74 22.37
N ASN A 211 -15.27 7.53 22.52
CA ASN A 211 -14.09 7.23 23.35
C ASN A 211 -12.83 6.87 22.53
N GLY A 212 -12.90 6.96 21.20
CA GLY A 212 -11.76 6.69 20.31
C GLY A 212 -11.41 5.20 20.13
N GLN A 213 -12.25 4.26 20.59
CA GLN A 213 -12.02 2.82 20.43
C GLN A 213 -12.36 2.32 19.02
N LEU A 214 -13.28 2.98 18.33
CA LEU A 214 -13.62 2.69 16.94
C LEU A 214 -13.31 3.90 16.06
N THR A 215 -12.33 3.75 15.17
CA THR A 215 -12.00 4.74 14.15
C THR A 215 -12.92 4.60 12.95
N GLU A 216 -13.02 5.65 12.12
CA GLU A 216 -13.80 5.58 10.86
C GLU A 216 -13.30 4.47 9.92
N MET A 217 -12.01 4.18 9.91
CA MET A 217 -11.44 3.08 9.13
C MET A 217 -11.95 1.72 9.62
N MET A 218 -12.01 1.50 10.94
CA MET A 218 -12.56 0.26 11.52
C MET A 218 -14.05 0.12 11.19
N ILE A 219 -14.82 1.20 11.28
CA ILE A 219 -16.25 1.20 10.98
C ILE A 219 -16.49 0.93 9.48
N THR A 220 -15.69 1.54 8.61
CA THR A 220 -15.73 1.27 7.16
C THR A 220 -15.43 -0.20 6.86
N PHE A 221 -14.41 -0.79 7.50
CA PHE A 221 -14.12 -2.22 7.38
C PHE A 221 -15.31 -3.08 7.80
N LEU A 222 -15.94 -2.76 8.93
CA LEU A 222 -17.12 -3.49 9.44
C LEU A 222 -18.37 -3.33 8.58
N THR A 223 -18.45 -2.29 7.74
CA THR A 223 -19.59 -2.06 6.85
C THR A 223 -19.80 -3.23 5.87
N GLY A 224 -18.73 -3.85 5.39
CA GLY A 224 -18.80 -5.04 4.55
C GLY A 224 -19.58 -6.20 5.19
N HIS A 225 -19.50 -6.33 6.51
CA HIS A 225 -20.22 -7.37 7.27
C HIS A 225 -21.72 -7.07 7.50
N LYS A 226 -22.16 -5.85 7.18
CA LYS A 226 -23.57 -5.43 7.26
C LYS A 226 -24.32 -5.65 5.94
N LEU A 227 -23.60 -5.93 4.87
CA LEU A 227 -24.21 -6.17 3.56
C LEU A 227 -25.08 -7.44 3.57
N PRO A 228 -26.18 -7.49 2.79
CA PRO A 228 -26.99 -8.69 2.62
C PRO A 228 -26.15 -9.88 2.13
N ASP A 229 -26.56 -11.08 2.51
CA ASP A 229 -25.85 -12.32 2.13
C ASP A 229 -25.68 -12.47 0.61
N GLU A 230 -26.68 -12.04 -0.16
CA GLU A 230 -26.65 -12.07 -1.63
C GLU A 230 -25.48 -11.24 -2.19
N VAL A 231 -25.22 -10.07 -1.61
CA VAL A 231 -24.09 -9.21 -2.01
C VAL A 231 -22.76 -9.80 -1.52
N ARG A 232 -22.72 -10.31 -0.29
CA ARG A 232 -21.50 -10.88 0.28
C ARG A 232 -21.04 -12.16 -0.42
N LYS A 233 -21.97 -12.92 -1.00
CA LYS A 233 -21.71 -14.16 -1.74
C LYS A 233 -21.53 -13.96 -3.24
N ASP A 234 -21.68 -12.73 -3.73
CA ASP A 234 -21.39 -12.41 -5.13
C ASP A 234 -19.92 -12.68 -5.47
N ASP A 235 -19.67 -13.31 -6.62
CA ASP A 235 -18.32 -13.71 -7.03
C ASP A 235 -17.35 -12.53 -7.13
N GLY A 236 -17.81 -11.38 -7.62
CA GLY A 236 -17.02 -10.17 -7.73
C GLY A 236 -16.66 -9.59 -6.37
N PHE A 237 -17.63 -9.57 -5.44
CA PHE A 237 -17.39 -9.16 -4.05
C PHE A 237 -16.42 -10.11 -3.34
N GLN A 238 -16.59 -11.41 -3.50
CA GLN A 238 -15.70 -12.42 -2.92
C GLN A 238 -14.27 -12.30 -3.49
N ALA A 239 -14.12 -12.06 -4.79
CA ALA A 239 -12.81 -11.84 -5.41
C ALA A 239 -12.13 -10.58 -4.86
N LEU A 240 -12.87 -9.49 -4.67
CA LEU A 240 -12.37 -8.25 -4.06
C LEU A 240 -11.90 -8.48 -2.62
N MET A 241 -12.72 -9.12 -1.80
CA MET A 241 -12.40 -9.41 -0.39
C MET A 241 -11.21 -10.35 -0.27
N ARG A 242 -11.11 -11.36 -1.14
CA ARG A 242 -9.95 -12.27 -1.22
C ARG A 242 -8.67 -11.51 -1.59
N GLY A 243 -8.73 -10.56 -2.50
CA GLY A 243 -7.61 -9.70 -2.82
C GLY A 243 -7.10 -8.90 -1.61
N HIS A 244 -8.00 -8.29 -0.85
CA HIS A 244 -7.67 -7.56 0.38
C HIS A 244 -7.14 -8.50 1.47
N MET A 245 -7.76 -9.66 1.65
CA MET A 245 -7.30 -10.69 2.59
C MET A 245 -5.87 -11.14 2.29
N ASN A 246 -5.55 -11.43 1.04
CA ASN A 246 -4.21 -11.87 0.65
C ASN A 246 -3.13 -10.81 0.98
N ILE A 247 -3.44 -9.54 0.78
CA ILE A 247 -2.53 -8.44 1.18
C ILE A 247 -2.34 -8.43 2.70
N ALA A 248 -3.43 -8.56 3.47
CA ALA A 248 -3.37 -8.57 4.93
C ALA A 248 -2.59 -9.78 5.47
N GLU A 249 -2.79 -10.96 4.89
CA GLU A 249 -2.04 -12.17 5.24
C GLU A 249 -0.54 -12.03 4.95
N LYS A 250 -0.19 -11.49 3.80
CA LYS A 250 1.20 -11.20 3.45
C LYS A 250 1.83 -10.26 4.47
N ASP A 251 1.17 -9.14 4.79
CA ASP A 251 1.70 -8.15 5.72
C ASP A 251 1.89 -8.71 7.13
N LEU A 252 0.94 -9.53 7.60
CA LEU A 252 1.09 -10.24 8.89
C LEU A 252 2.19 -11.29 8.85
N ALA A 253 2.35 -12.03 7.74
CA ALA A 253 3.43 -12.99 7.57
C ALA A 253 4.80 -12.29 7.65
N TRP A 254 4.95 -11.12 7.01
CA TRP A 254 6.17 -10.31 7.09
C TRP A 254 6.42 -9.78 8.51
N ALA A 255 5.38 -9.29 9.21
CA ALA A 255 5.50 -8.84 10.60
C ALA A 255 5.94 -9.99 11.53
N LEU A 256 5.36 -11.18 11.38
CA LEU A 256 5.71 -12.38 12.15
C LEU A 256 7.13 -12.87 11.84
N GLN A 257 7.55 -12.80 10.58
CA GLN A 257 8.91 -13.15 10.17
C GLN A 257 9.93 -12.18 10.79
N LEU A 258 9.65 -10.87 10.72
CA LEU A 258 10.50 -9.83 11.32
C LEU A 258 10.60 -10.02 12.84
N ALA A 259 9.48 -10.31 13.51
CA ALA A 259 9.45 -10.56 14.94
C ALA A 259 10.32 -11.76 15.33
N ARG A 260 10.26 -12.88 14.59
CA ARG A 260 11.13 -14.05 14.82
C ARG A 260 12.61 -13.72 14.69
N LYS A 261 12.98 -12.96 13.63
CA LYS A 261 14.37 -12.51 13.44
C LYS A 261 14.85 -11.60 14.57
N SER A 262 13.93 -10.83 15.16
CA SER A 262 14.23 -9.89 16.25
C SER A 262 14.05 -10.46 17.65
N GLY A 263 13.69 -11.74 17.79
CA GLY A 263 13.48 -12.40 19.09
C GLY A 263 12.24 -11.93 19.84
N VAL A 264 11.23 -11.39 19.14
CA VAL A 264 9.97 -10.87 19.72
C VAL A 264 8.83 -11.86 19.44
N ALA A 265 8.02 -12.17 20.46
CA ALA A 265 6.81 -12.97 20.32
C ALA A 265 5.60 -12.08 20.02
N LEU A 266 4.80 -12.44 19.00
CA LEU A 266 3.55 -11.77 18.61
C LEU A 266 2.36 -12.74 18.70
N PRO A 267 1.93 -13.18 19.90
CA PRO A 267 0.88 -14.19 20.03
C PRO A 267 -0.46 -13.72 19.46
N VAL A 268 -0.86 -12.48 19.69
CA VAL A 268 -2.12 -11.91 19.17
C VAL A 268 -2.07 -11.78 17.65
N GLY A 269 -0.96 -11.27 17.09
CA GLY A 269 -0.77 -11.18 15.64
C GLY A 269 -0.81 -12.56 14.96
N SER A 270 -0.23 -13.58 15.60
CA SER A 270 -0.28 -14.97 15.10
C SER A 270 -1.70 -15.51 15.07
N LEU A 271 -2.51 -15.25 16.11
CA LEU A 271 -3.91 -15.67 16.16
C LEU A 271 -4.74 -14.97 15.08
N VAL A 272 -4.58 -13.66 14.95
CA VAL A 272 -5.27 -12.85 13.94
C VAL A 272 -4.91 -13.30 12.53
N SER A 273 -3.65 -13.63 12.27
CA SER A 273 -3.18 -14.17 10.98
C SER A 273 -3.92 -15.45 10.56
N GLN A 274 -4.32 -16.30 11.51
CA GLN A 274 -5.11 -17.51 11.22
C GLN A 274 -6.60 -17.23 11.00
N SER A 275 -7.08 -16.02 11.27
CA SER A 275 -8.49 -15.65 11.25
C SER A 275 -8.87 -14.78 10.04
N MET A 276 -7.97 -14.56 9.09
CA MET A 276 -8.16 -13.59 8.02
C MET A 276 -9.37 -13.90 7.12
N ALA A 277 -9.57 -15.15 6.72
CA ALA A 277 -10.72 -15.52 5.88
C ALA A 277 -12.06 -15.17 6.57
N ARG A 278 -12.18 -15.49 7.86
CA ARG A 278 -13.35 -15.12 8.68
C ARG A 278 -13.51 -13.60 8.80
N LEU A 279 -12.39 -12.91 9.04
CA LEU A 279 -12.36 -11.46 9.25
C LEU A 279 -12.77 -10.70 7.99
N TYR A 280 -12.38 -11.17 6.81
CA TYR A 280 -12.76 -10.58 5.52
C TYR A 280 -14.07 -11.16 4.95
N GLY A 281 -14.69 -12.15 5.60
CA GLY A 281 -15.90 -12.81 5.11
C GLY A 281 -15.67 -13.58 3.80
N VAL A 282 -14.45 -14.07 3.59
CA VAL A 282 -14.07 -14.85 2.41
C VAL A 282 -14.47 -16.30 2.61
N GLU A 283 -15.22 -16.85 1.66
CA GLU A 283 -15.51 -18.28 1.61
C GLU A 283 -14.27 -19.04 1.17
N ASP A 284 -13.62 -19.72 2.12
CA ASP A 284 -12.42 -20.52 1.88
C ASP A 284 -12.60 -21.91 2.52
N GLU A 285 -12.81 -22.92 1.67
CA GLU A 285 -13.04 -24.29 2.14
C GLU A 285 -11.81 -24.89 2.82
N GLY A 286 -10.61 -24.44 2.49
CA GLY A 286 -9.36 -24.90 3.07
C GLY A 286 -9.02 -24.34 4.46
N ARG A 287 -9.77 -23.34 4.93
CA ARG A 287 -9.49 -22.56 6.16
C ARG A 287 -10.65 -22.48 7.12
N ARG A 288 -11.46 -23.52 7.19
CA ARG A 288 -12.61 -23.63 8.11
C ARG A 288 -12.18 -23.99 9.51
#